data_67e382fcf39ba51183011b36151ee4da
#
_entry.id   67e382fcf39ba51183011b36151ee4da
#
_cell.length_a   1.000
_cell.length_b   1.000
_cell.length_c   1.000
_cell.angle_alpha   90.00
_cell.angle_beta   90.00
_cell.angle_gamma   90.00
#
_symmetry.space_group_name_H-M   'P 1'
#
loop_
_entity.id
_entity.type
_entity.pdbx_description
1 polymer ?
#
loop_
_entity_poly.entity_id
_entity_poly.type
_entity_poly.pdbx_seq_one_letter_code
_entity_poly.pdbx_strand_id
1 'polypeptide(L)'
;QFEEQGAISVRQAVSYTPGVYSNQIGASNRFDYIVLRGFSDGSLDNVYLDGLKMMGDTNSHSSLVVDPWFLENIEVVRGPASVLYGRSSPGGIVALTSRKPSFDPGGEIKLFAGNNNQRGAAFDVTGALDDNDRVAARLSGMTRYADSQFDTLKEQRYAIMPSLTWRITDQTRLDLMAYLHRDPEGGSHSGLPYEGTVVPHNGKKIANTFFEGEDDYDKYDRRENMVGYNFEHMFDNGWSVRQKLRYLHTKVELNQVYAAGWLNESELNRGYSGSDEKMNAITLDNQLDGSVDTWAVNHRLLMGIDYQDRSNDTTGYYGAFPAIDAFNPVYGAKPDYITMYSREKHKLRQTGYYLQDQMSWERWRFTLGGRYDQVSVSNIDKLNQTRSDLDKNNFSTRAALLYLFDNGFAPYISYSTAFTPTSFADENGNVLDPMKGKQWEAGLKYEPEGMNSQFSASVFRINQTNIATKEEPTDPYRSIGEIESKGVELEAISQLTDSFRLQAAYTYTDIRYKKSSPEEQGKRAVYAPRNQASAWLSYDVKSGPLDGLTLGSGVRYVNGITSDRLNTHTLPSYTLVDMAIGYDLSKVGIKGLSAQLNVNNLTDKSYIAACNSLSYCYFGAERSIVGSVSWKF
;
A
#
# COMPACT_ATOMS: atom_id res chain seq x y z
N GLN A 1 -15.24 -7.70 -0.55
CA GLN A 1 -15.64 -6.33 -0.21
C GLN A 1 -15.05 -5.30 -1.17
N PHE A 2 -13.74 -5.37 -1.45
CA PHE A 2 -13.13 -4.48 -2.45
C PHE A 2 -13.64 -4.72 -3.87
N GLU A 3 -14.12 -5.91 -4.20
CA GLU A 3 -14.76 -6.20 -5.49
C GLU A 3 -16.08 -5.42 -5.65
N GLU A 4 -16.91 -5.37 -4.61
CA GLU A 4 -18.14 -4.59 -4.61
C GLU A 4 -17.87 -3.10 -4.81
N GLN A 5 -16.81 -2.59 -4.21
CA GLN A 5 -16.41 -1.19 -4.31
C GLN A 5 -15.71 -0.84 -5.63
N GLY A 6 -15.42 -1.84 -6.46
CA GLY A 6 -14.79 -1.65 -7.77
C GLY A 6 -13.35 -1.20 -7.69
N ALA A 7 -12.60 -1.63 -6.68
CA ALA A 7 -11.21 -1.27 -6.50
C ALA A 7 -10.33 -1.83 -7.62
N ILE A 8 -9.53 -0.96 -8.24
CA ILE A 8 -8.56 -1.30 -9.28
C ILE A 8 -7.11 -1.22 -8.80
N SER A 9 -6.92 -0.86 -7.54
CA SER A 9 -5.61 -0.79 -6.88
C SER A 9 -5.75 -1.17 -5.41
N VAL A 10 -4.65 -1.55 -4.79
CA VAL A 10 -4.61 -1.87 -3.36
C VAL A 10 -4.98 -0.63 -2.53
N ARG A 11 -4.49 0.55 -2.90
CA ARG A 11 -4.85 1.78 -2.17
C ARG A 11 -6.34 2.08 -2.20
N GLN A 12 -7.02 1.83 -3.32
CA GLN A 12 -8.47 1.99 -3.40
C GLN A 12 -9.20 0.95 -2.54
N ALA A 13 -8.71 -0.29 -2.52
CA ALA A 13 -9.30 -1.36 -1.73
C ALA A 13 -9.32 -1.07 -0.22
N VAL A 14 -8.40 -0.25 0.28
CA VAL A 14 -8.28 0.10 1.70
C VAL A 14 -8.84 1.48 2.04
N SER A 15 -9.54 2.13 1.12
CA SER A 15 -10.05 3.50 1.29
C SER A 15 -11.12 3.66 2.38
N TYR A 16 -11.73 2.57 2.84
CA TYR A 16 -12.72 2.54 3.93
C TYR A 16 -12.16 1.95 5.22
N THR A 17 -10.85 1.79 5.33
CA THR A 17 -10.16 1.20 6.49
C THR A 17 -9.74 2.29 7.48
N PRO A 18 -9.96 2.13 8.80
CA PRO A 18 -9.48 3.10 9.79
C PRO A 18 -7.95 3.13 9.85
N GLY A 19 -7.38 4.28 10.21
CA GLY A 19 -5.93 4.46 10.30
C GLY A 19 -5.20 4.57 8.97
N VAL A 20 -5.93 4.55 7.86
CA VAL A 20 -5.39 4.55 6.48
C VAL A 20 -5.84 5.80 5.74
N TYR A 21 -4.89 6.52 5.15
CA TYR A 21 -5.18 7.53 4.14
C TYR A 21 -4.60 7.06 2.81
N SER A 22 -5.47 6.74 1.87
CA SER A 22 -5.10 6.13 0.59
C SER A 22 -5.01 7.11 -0.57
N ASN A 23 -5.09 8.42 -0.30
CA ASN A 23 -5.22 9.46 -1.31
C ASN A 23 -4.03 10.44 -1.30
N GLN A 24 -2.85 9.96 -0.90
CA GLN A 24 -1.65 10.78 -0.74
C GLN A 24 -1.28 11.56 -2.01
N ILE A 25 -1.41 10.93 -3.17
CA ILE A 25 -1.07 11.53 -4.48
C ILE A 25 -2.29 11.72 -5.39
N GLY A 26 -3.49 11.69 -4.81
CA GLY A 26 -4.74 11.99 -5.50
C GLY A 26 -5.03 11.10 -6.70
N ALA A 27 -5.24 11.70 -7.86
CA ALA A 27 -5.60 11.01 -9.10
C ALA A 27 -4.46 10.24 -9.76
N SER A 28 -3.23 10.37 -9.28
CA SER A 28 -2.09 9.63 -9.83
C SER A 28 -2.20 8.14 -9.52
N ASN A 29 -2.01 7.30 -10.54
CA ASN A 29 -2.09 5.85 -10.42
C ASN A 29 -0.72 5.16 -10.56
N ARG A 30 0.37 5.92 -10.55
CA ARG A 30 1.73 5.37 -10.70
C ARG A 30 2.13 4.48 -9.54
N PHE A 31 1.80 4.88 -8.32
CA PHE A 31 2.20 4.20 -7.08
C PHE A 31 0.98 3.94 -6.18
N ASP A 32 1.04 2.87 -5.41
CA ASP A 32 0.05 2.54 -4.38
C ASP A 32 0.50 3.11 -3.02
N TYR A 33 0.67 4.43 -2.95
CA TYR A 33 1.05 5.08 -1.69
C TYR A 33 -0.09 5.03 -0.67
N ILE A 34 0.24 4.59 0.54
CA ILE A 34 -0.68 4.44 1.66
C ILE A 34 -0.06 5.09 2.89
N VAL A 35 -0.81 6.00 3.52
CA VAL A 35 -0.43 6.61 4.80
C VAL A 35 -1.05 5.77 5.91
N LEU A 36 -0.21 5.27 6.82
CA LEU A 36 -0.63 4.45 7.95
C LEU A 36 -0.37 5.18 9.25
N ARG A 37 -1.43 5.46 10.01
CA ARG A 37 -1.35 6.20 11.29
C ARG A 37 -0.51 7.48 11.20
N GLY A 38 -0.65 8.18 10.07
CA GLY A 38 0.06 9.43 9.79
C GLY A 38 1.44 9.28 9.15
N PHE A 39 2.02 8.08 9.13
CA PHE A 39 3.31 7.84 8.46
C PHE A 39 3.09 7.63 6.98
N SER A 40 3.61 8.55 6.17
CA SER A 40 3.49 8.50 4.71
C SER A 40 4.44 7.46 4.10
N ASP A 41 4.22 7.17 2.81
CA ASP A 41 5.02 6.23 2.02
C ASP A 41 5.04 4.81 2.60
N GLY A 42 4.01 4.47 3.37
CA GLY A 42 3.90 3.18 4.06
C GLY A 42 3.84 1.97 3.13
N SER A 43 3.61 2.16 1.83
CA SER A 43 3.62 1.08 0.84
C SER A 43 4.98 0.86 0.18
N LEU A 44 5.95 1.74 0.41
CA LEU A 44 7.31 1.54 -0.09
C LEU A 44 8.07 0.59 0.83
N ASP A 45 8.43 -0.58 0.32
CA ASP A 45 9.15 -1.61 1.09
C ASP A 45 8.38 -2.12 2.33
N ASN A 46 7.06 -1.92 2.38
CA ASN A 46 6.18 -2.32 3.49
C ASN A 46 4.98 -3.15 3.04
N VAL A 47 5.02 -3.70 1.83
CA VAL A 47 3.99 -4.59 1.30
C VAL A 47 4.51 -6.02 1.33
N TYR A 48 3.66 -6.93 1.81
CA TYR A 48 3.93 -8.37 1.87
C TYR A 48 2.93 -9.11 1.01
N LEU A 49 3.42 -10.06 0.24
CA LEU A 49 2.58 -10.97 -0.53
C LEU A 49 2.82 -12.39 -0.03
N ASP A 50 1.77 -13.05 0.43
CA ASP A 50 1.83 -14.42 0.95
C ASP A 50 2.89 -14.60 2.05
N GLY A 51 3.07 -13.59 2.89
CA GLY A 51 4.00 -13.60 4.02
C GLY A 51 5.44 -13.22 3.70
N LEU A 52 5.78 -12.95 2.45
CA LEU A 52 7.10 -12.49 2.05
C LEU A 52 7.07 -11.02 1.61
N LYS A 53 8.08 -10.25 2.01
CA LYS A 53 8.19 -8.86 1.61
C LYS A 53 8.33 -8.73 0.09
N MET A 54 7.54 -7.85 -0.50
CA MET A 54 7.75 -7.37 -1.85
C MET A 54 8.86 -6.33 -1.81
N MET A 55 10.08 -6.77 -2.11
CA MET A 55 11.28 -5.95 -1.97
C MET A 55 11.24 -4.75 -2.90
N GLY A 56 11.31 -3.55 -2.30
CA GLY A 56 11.46 -2.30 -3.03
C GLY A 56 12.78 -1.63 -2.72
N ASP A 57 13.00 -0.48 -3.32
CA ASP A 57 14.14 0.39 -3.04
C ASP A 57 13.63 1.80 -2.77
N THR A 58 13.68 2.22 -1.50
CA THR A 58 13.17 3.52 -1.04
C THR A 58 13.95 4.71 -1.60
N ASN A 59 15.16 4.48 -2.11
CA ASN A 59 16.00 5.50 -2.74
C ASN A 59 15.87 5.51 -4.28
N SER A 60 14.81 4.92 -4.81
CA SER A 60 14.57 4.83 -6.24
C SER A 60 13.07 4.85 -6.55
N HIS A 61 12.73 4.58 -7.81
CA HIS A 61 11.35 4.49 -8.29
C HIS A 61 10.87 3.04 -8.45
N SER A 62 11.62 2.08 -7.91
CA SER A 62 11.30 0.65 -7.95
C SER A 62 10.36 0.30 -6.78
N SER A 63 9.09 0.64 -6.94
CA SER A 63 8.03 0.19 -6.05
C SER A 63 7.15 -0.83 -6.75
N LEU A 64 6.65 -1.79 -5.98
CA LEU A 64 5.92 -2.94 -6.49
C LEU A 64 4.43 -2.76 -6.27
N VAL A 65 3.64 -3.24 -7.23
CA VAL A 65 2.19 -3.28 -7.12
C VAL A 65 1.68 -4.66 -7.48
N VAL A 66 0.57 -5.06 -6.86
CA VAL A 66 -0.21 -6.24 -7.26
C VAL A 66 -1.62 -5.78 -7.55
N ASP A 67 -2.13 -6.15 -8.74
CA ASP A 67 -3.51 -5.83 -9.08
C ASP A 67 -4.48 -6.62 -8.18
N PRO A 68 -5.54 -6.00 -7.64
CA PRO A 68 -6.51 -6.68 -6.79
C PRO A 68 -7.18 -7.90 -7.43
N TRP A 69 -7.20 -8.00 -8.75
CA TRP A 69 -7.73 -9.17 -9.45
C TRP A 69 -7.07 -10.49 -8.99
N PHE A 70 -5.80 -10.44 -8.64
CA PHE A 70 -5.02 -11.61 -8.23
C PHE A 70 -5.11 -11.91 -6.74
N LEU A 71 -5.81 -11.08 -5.97
CA LEU A 71 -5.84 -11.14 -4.51
C LEU A 71 -7.14 -11.72 -3.99
N GLU A 72 -7.00 -12.58 -2.99
CA GLU A 72 -8.10 -13.09 -2.18
C GLU A 72 -8.40 -12.15 -1.02
N ASN A 73 -7.35 -11.57 -0.41
CA ASN A 73 -7.47 -10.75 0.78
C ASN A 73 -6.40 -9.65 0.82
N ILE A 74 -6.78 -8.52 1.40
CA ILE A 74 -5.92 -7.38 1.67
C ILE A 74 -6.11 -7.01 3.14
N GLU A 75 -5.03 -7.06 3.92
CA GLU A 75 -5.04 -6.74 5.33
C GLU A 75 -4.04 -5.62 5.62
N VAL A 76 -4.45 -4.65 6.43
CA VAL A 76 -3.56 -3.61 6.94
C VAL A 76 -3.23 -3.92 8.40
N VAL A 77 -1.96 -4.15 8.68
CA VAL A 77 -1.43 -4.29 10.03
C VAL A 77 -0.96 -2.92 10.49
N ARG A 78 -1.69 -2.30 11.39
CA ARG A 78 -1.44 -0.93 11.85
C ARG A 78 -0.50 -0.91 13.04
N GLY A 79 0.44 0.02 13.02
CA GLY A 79 1.48 0.14 14.03
C GLY A 79 2.72 -0.73 13.76
N PRO A 80 3.76 -0.60 14.59
CA PRO A 80 5.02 -1.30 14.40
C PRO A 80 4.88 -2.81 14.34
N ALA A 81 5.47 -3.45 13.33
CA ALA A 81 5.30 -4.88 13.05
C ALA A 81 6.63 -5.62 12.79
N SER A 82 7.76 -5.09 13.27
CA SER A 82 9.06 -5.65 12.92
C SER A 82 9.34 -7.04 13.49
N VAL A 83 8.65 -7.48 14.54
CA VAL A 83 8.91 -8.80 15.14
C VAL A 83 8.70 -9.94 14.14
N LEU A 84 7.63 -9.90 13.34
CA LEU A 84 7.36 -10.94 12.35
C LEU A 84 7.88 -10.59 10.95
N TYR A 85 8.16 -9.30 10.68
CA TYR A 85 8.38 -8.82 9.32
C TYR A 85 9.75 -8.18 9.09
N GLY A 86 10.51 -7.87 10.15
CA GLY A 86 11.79 -7.18 10.05
C GLY A 86 11.63 -5.68 9.85
N ARG A 87 12.52 -5.06 9.08
CA ARG A 87 12.45 -3.62 8.85
C ARG A 87 11.09 -3.22 8.29
N SER A 88 10.48 -2.20 8.85
CA SER A 88 9.17 -1.71 8.42
C SER A 88 8.92 -0.30 8.93
N SER A 89 7.93 0.39 8.32
CA SER A 89 7.42 1.66 8.80
C SER A 89 6.84 1.54 10.21
N PRO A 90 6.99 2.55 11.07
CA PRO A 90 6.32 2.57 12.36
C PRO A 90 4.79 2.61 12.23
N GLY A 91 4.26 3.06 11.09
CA GLY A 91 2.81 3.08 10.83
C GLY A 91 2.22 1.70 10.57
N GLY A 92 3.00 0.75 10.10
CA GLY A 92 2.56 -0.62 9.83
C GLY A 92 2.93 -1.15 8.46
N ILE A 93 2.25 -2.20 8.06
CA ILE A 93 2.46 -2.90 6.79
C ILE A 93 1.12 -3.21 6.11
N VAL A 94 1.20 -3.52 4.82
CA VAL A 94 0.06 -4.04 4.04
C VAL A 94 0.37 -5.49 3.68
N ALA A 95 -0.51 -6.40 4.09
CA ALA A 95 -0.38 -7.84 3.85
C ALA A 95 -1.40 -8.29 2.80
N LEU A 96 -0.89 -8.81 1.69
CA LEU A 96 -1.66 -9.30 0.56
C LEU A 96 -1.65 -10.82 0.55
N THR A 97 -2.80 -11.43 0.24
CA THR A 97 -2.93 -12.86 0.03
C THR A 97 -3.38 -13.11 -1.40
N SER A 98 -2.62 -13.87 -2.17
CA SER A 98 -2.97 -14.23 -3.54
C SER A 98 -4.04 -15.33 -3.57
N ARG A 99 -4.77 -15.40 -4.68
CA ARG A 99 -5.70 -16.50 -4.95
C ARG A 99 -4.92 -17.79 -5.15
N LYS A 100 -5.28 -18.84 -4.41
CA LYS A 100 -4.61 -20.14 -4.45
C LYS A 100 -5.35 -21.12 -5.37
N PRO A 101 -4.64 -22.12 -5.95
CA PRO A 101 -5.30 -23.21 -6.65
C PRO A 101 -6.33 -23.92 -5.78
N SER A 102 -7.46 -24.30 -6.38
CA SER A 102 -8.51 -25.10 -5.78
C SER A 102 -8.63 -26.42 -6.52
N PHE A 103 -8.89 -27.51 -5.80
CA PHE A 103 -9.16 -28.82 -6.42
C PHE A 103 -10.56 -28.85 -7.00
N ASP A 104 -11.48 -28.06 -6.50
CA ASP A 104 -12.80 -27.87 -7.09
C ASP A 104 -12.68 -27.03 -8.35
N PRO A 105 -13.20 -27.49 -9.51
CA PRO A 105 -13.10 -26.74 -10.74
C PRO A 105 -13.96 -25.47 -10.68
N GLY A 106 -13.44 -24.40 -11.24
CA GLY A 106 -14.14 -23.14 -11.30
C GLY A 106 -13.42 -22.14 -12.17
N GLY A 107 -14.13 -21.09 -12.55
CA GLY A 107 -13.55 -20.02 -13.32
C GLY A 107 -14.44 -18.79 -13.37
N GLU A 108 -13.84 -17.71 -13.84
CA GLU A 108 -14.50 -16.42 -14.03
C GLU A 108 -13.90 -15.70 -15.23
N ILE A 109 -14.76 -15.11 -16.05
CA ILE A 109 -14.38 -14.19 -17.12
C ILE A 109 -15.09 -12.88 -16.84
N LYS A 110 -14.35 -11.76 -16.84
CA LYS A 110 -14.89 -10.43 -16.58
C LYS A 110 -14.48 -9.49 -17.71
N LEU A 111 -15.48 -8.74 -18.20
CA LEU A 111 -15.28 -7.64 -19.14
C LEU A 111 -15.77 -6.34 -18.51
N PHE A 112 -15.07 -5.25 -18.74
CA PHE A 112 -15.47 -3.96 -18.21
C PHE A 112 -15.16 -2.81 -19.16
N ALA A 113 -15.97 -1.75 -19.05
CA ALA A 113 -15.80 -0.51 -19.78
C ALA A 113 -16.31 0.66 -18.94
N GLY A 114 -15.78 1.84 -19.15
CA GLY A 114 -16.17 3.03 -18.40
C GLY A 114 -15.79 4.33 -19.09
N ASN A 115 -16.02 5.43 -18.38
CA ASN A 115 -15.59 6.74 -18.84
C ASN A 115 -14.06 6.84 -18.93
N ASN A 116 -13.53 7.87 -19.58
CA ASN A 116 -12.11 8.02 -19.89
C ASN A 116 -11.55 6.82 -20.68
N ASN A 117 -12.34 6.26 -21.58
CA ASN A 117 -11.97 5.09 -22.40
C ASN A 117 -11.48 3.89 -21.55
N GLN A 118 -11.92 3.80 -20.30
CA GLN A 118 -11.62 2.63 -19.47
C GLN A 118 -12.19 1.38 -20.12
N ARG A 119 -11.37 0.36 -20.28
CA ARG A 119 -11.77 -0.93 -20.83
C ARG A 119 -10.80 -2.00 -20.42
N GLY A 120 -11.26 -3.21 -20.32
CA GLY A 120 -10.41 -4.32 -20.01
C GLY A 120 -11.14 -5.63 -19.92
N ALA A 121 -10.34 -6.67 -19.70
CA ALA A 121 -10.78 -8.04 -19.55
C ALA A 121 -9.93 -8.73 -18.49
N ALA A 122 -10.54 -9.67 -17.78
CA ALA A 122 -9.85 -10.50 -16.81
C ALA A 122 -10.42 -11.92 -16.85
N PHE A 123 -9.57 -12.88 -16.55
CA PHE A 123 -9.97 -14.28 -16.44
C PHE A 123 -9.30 -14.94 -15.25
N ASP A 124 -9.93 -16.01 -14.75
CA ASP A 124 -9.42 -16.82 -13.65
C ASP A 124 -9.97 -18.24 -13.80
N VAL A 125 -9.10 -19.23 -13.81
CA VAL A 125 -9.47 -20.65 -13.96
C VAL A 125 -8.69 -21.48 -12.98
N THR A 126 -9.34 -22.39 -12.27
CA THR A 126 -8.70 -23.30 -11.32
C THR A 126 -9.34 -24.68 -11.37
N GLY A 127 -8.59 -25.69 -10.98
CA GLY A 127 -9.09 -27.06 -10.87
C GLY A 127 -7.98 -28.08 -10.64
N ALA A 128 -8.39 -29.31 -10.34
CA ALA A 128 -7.50 -30.44 -10.22
C ALA A 128 -6.94 -30.84 -11.59
N LEU A 129 -5.66 -31.21 -11.63
CA LEU A 129 -4.99 -31.71 -12.84
C LEU A 129 -4.95 -33.25 -12.89
N ASP A 130 -5.31 -33.90 -11.79
CA ASP A 130 -5.33 -35.36 -11.68
C ASP A 130 -6.64 -35.84 -11.03
N ASP A 131 -6.90 -37.16 -11.12
CA ASP A 131 -8.12 -37.75 -10.59
C ASP A 131 -8.08 -38.00 -9.07
N ASN A 132 -6.91 -37.89 -8.45
CA ASN A 132 -6.69 -38.18 -7.02
C ASN A 132 -6.59 -36.94 -6.13
N ASP A 133 -6.87 -35.76 -6.67
CA ASP A 133 -6.75 -34.47 -5.95
C ASP A 133 -5.36 -34.26 -5.33
N ARG A 134 -4.31 -34.62 -6.06
CA ARG A 134 -2.93 -34.42 -5.66
C ARG A 134 -2.34 -33.12 -6.21
N VAL A 135 -2.75 -32.72 -7.40
CA VAL A 135 -2.25 -31.53 -8.07
C VAL A 135 -3.42 -30.65 -8.51
N ALA A 136 -3.40 -29.40 -8.12
CA ALA A 136 -4.31 -28.38 -8.60
C ALA A 136 -3.55 -27.23 -9.22
N ALA A 137 -4.13 -26.58 -10.21
CA ALA A 137 -3.56 -25.43 -10.86
C ALA A 137 -4.55 -24.24 -10.86
N ARG A 138 -4.00 -23.05 -10.98
CA ARG A 138 -4.75 -21.83 -11.20
C ARG A 138 -4.02 -20.94 -12.19
N LEU A 139 -4.77 -20.35 -13.11
CA LEU A 139 -4.26 -19.36 -14.04
C LEU A 139 -5.19 -18.17 -14.02
N SER A 140 -4.65 -17.02 -13.62
CA SER A 140 -5.36 -15.73 -13.61
C SER A 140 -4.63 -14.74 -14.49
N GLY A 141 -5.38 -13.88 -15.17
CA GLY A 141 -4.80 -12.86 -16.02
C GLY A 141 -5.73 -11.66 -16.15
N MET A 142 -5.18 -10.51 -16.51
CA MET A 142 -5.95 -9.30 -16.74
C MET A 142 -5.24 -8.35 -17.69
N THR A 143 -6.03 -7.52 -18.36
CA THR A 143 -5.56 -6.36 -19.10
C THR A 143 -6.48 -5.17 -18.82
N ARG A 144 -5.90 -3.99 -18.72
CA ARG A 144 -6.63 -2.74 -18.50
C ARG A 144 -6.02 -1.63 -19.33
N TYR A 145 -6.88 -0.83 -19.91
CA TYR A 145 -6.52 0.39 -20.62
C TYR A 145 -7.43 1.53 -20.16
N ALA A 146 -6.89 2.74 -20.02
CA ALA A 146 -7.65 3.95 -19.78
C ALA A 146 -6.90 5.17 -20.31
N ASP A 147 -7.65 6.24 -20.64
CA ASP A 147 -7.07 7.56 -20.69
C ASP A 147 -6.92 8.06 -19.25
N SER A 148 -5.79 8.70 -18.94
CA SER A 148 -5.61 9.35 -17.64
C SER A 148 -6.59 10.51 -17.49
N GLN A 149 -6.88 10.88 -16.25
CA GLN A 149 -7.54 12.15 -15.96
C GLN A 149 -6.75 13.35 -16.53
N PHE A 150 -5.43 13.26 -16.56
CA PHE A 150 -4.55 14.30 -17.06
C PHE A 150 -4.45 14.21 -18.59
N ASP A 151 -4.65 15.35 -19.23
CA ASP A 151 -4.71 15.46 -20.69
C ASP A 151 -3.50 14.79 -21.37
N THR A 152 -3.74 14.13 -22.49
CA THR A 152 -2.78 13.42 -23.35
C THR A 152 -2.19 12.12 -22.81
N LEU A 153 -2.22 11.89 -21.50
CA LEU A 153 -1.67 10.67 -20.90
C LEU A 153 -2.60 9.49 -21.00
N LYS A 154 -2.01 8.30 -21.06
CA LYS A 154 -2.68 7.02 -21.07
C LYS A 154 -2.16 6.13 -19.95
N GLU A 155 -2.98 5.16 -19.55
CA GLU A 155 -2.63 4.14 -18.56
C GLU A 155 -2.92 2.77 -19.13
N GLN A 156 -1.97 1.84 -18.99
CA GLN A 156 -2.12 0.48 -19.48
C GLN A 156 -1.45 -0.50 -18.55
N ARG A 157 -2.13 -1.64 -18.31
CA ARG A 157 -1.63 -2.73 -17.50
C ARG A 157 -2.02 -4.07 -18.11
N TYR A 158 -1.12 -5.04 -18.02
CA TYR A 158 -1.43 -6.44 -18.19
C TYR A 158 -0.57 -7.30 -17.26
N ALA A 159 -1.18 -8.35 -16.74
CA ALA A 159 -0.53 -9.26 -15.81
C ALA A 159 -1.11 -10.67 -15.90
N ILE A 160 -0.31 -11.64 -15.50
CA ILE A 160 -0.70 -13.04 -15.44
C ILE A 160 -0.06 -13.70 -14.21
N MET A 161 -0.82 -14.58 -13.55
CA MET A 161 -0.36 -15.31 -12.37
C MET A 161 -0.70 -16.79 -12.52
N PRO A 162 0.22 -17.62 -13.02
CA PRO A 162 0.10 -19.07 -12.94
C PRO A 162 0.51 -19.57 -11.55
N SER A 163 -0.20 -20.56 -11.03
CA SER A 163 0.12 -21.20 -9.75
C SER A 163 -0.24 -22.68 -9.75
N LEU A 164 0.45 -23.43 -8.90
CA LEU A 164 0.30 -24.87 -8.77
C LEU A 164 0.38 -25.26 -7.30
N THR A 165 -0.52 -26.14 -6.86
CA THR A 165 -0.46 -26.78 -5.54
C THR A 165 -0.27 -28.26 -5.74
N TRP A 166 0.78 -28.81 -5.12
CA TRP A 166 1.08 -30.23 -5.16
C TRP A 166 1.07 -30.81 -3.75
N ARG A 167 0.12 -31.69 -3.49
CA ARG A 167 0.06 -32.51 -2.28
C ARG A 167 0.96 -33.73 -2.48
N ILE A 168 2.24 -33.59 -2.15
CA ILE A 168 3.26 -34.65 -2.32
C ILE A 168 2.87 -35.86 -1.49
N THR A 169 2.48 -35.63 -0.23
CA THR A 169 1.85 -36.59 0.66
C THR A 169 0.68 -35.91 1.38
N ASP A 170 -0.03 -36.64 2.22
CA ASP A 170 -1.09 -36.04 3.05
C ASP A 170 -0.56 -35.01 4.06
N GLN A 171 0.74 -35.06 4.37
CA GLN A 171 1.43 -34.18 5.32
C GLN A 171 2.34 -33.15 4.64
N THR A 172 2.64 -33.32 3.35
CA THR A 172 3.62 -32.50 2.65
C THR A 172 3.00 -31.83 1.42
N ARG A 173 3.10 -30.49 1.38
CA ARG A 173 2.57 -29.68 0.28
C ARG A 173 3.63 -28.75 -0.27
N LEU A 174 3.60 -28.57 -1.58
CA LEU A 174 4.41 -27.59 -2.30
C LEU A 174 3.49 -26.70 -3.14
N ASP A 175 3.54 -25.40 -2.91
CA ASP A 175 2.87 -24.39 -3.75
C ASP A 175 3.92 -23.68 -4.59
N LEU A 176 3.66 -23.57 -5.88
CA LEU A 176 4.47 -22.80 -6.83
C LEU A 176 3.65 -21.63 -7.37
N MET A 177 4.28 -20.47 -7.56
CA MET A 177 3.62 -19.30 -8.08
C MET A 177 4.58 -18.46 -8.91
N ALA A 178 4.09 -17.91 -10.01
CA ALA A 178 4.74 -16.85 -10.75
C ALA A 178 3.78 -15.68 -10.94
N TYR A 179 4.30 -14.47 -10.96
CA TYR A 179 3.55 -13.26 -11.24
C TYR A 179 4.33 -12.41 -12.24
N LEU A 180 3.76 -12.23 -13.41
CA LEU A 180 4.34 -11.47 -14.51
C LEU A 180 3.46 -10.25 -14.77
N HIS A 181 4.00 -9.05 -14.55
CA HIS A 181 3.26 -7.81 -14.57
C HIS A 181 4.00 -6.77 -15.38
N ARG A 182 3.27 -6.05 -16.22
CA ARG A 182 3.80 -4.89 -16.93
C ARG A 182 2.79 -3.76 -16.94
N ASP A 183 3.25 -2.56 -16.61
CA ASP A 183 2.59 -1.28 -16.86
C ASP A 183 3.41 -0.54 -17.91
N PRO A 184 3.16 -0.72 -19.23
CA PRO A 184 3.91 0.01 -20.27
C PRO A 184 3.65 1.50 -20.21
N GLU A 185 2.49 1.88 -19.67
CA GLU A 185 2.09 3.26 -19.41
C GLU A 185 1.49 3.33 -18.00
N GLY A 186 2.32 3.65 -17.02
CA GLY A 186 1.98 3.59 -15.59
C GLY A 186 1.38 4.88 -15.03
N GLY A 187 0.98 5.83 -15.86
CA GLY A 187 0.43 7.09 -15.40
C GLY A 187 1.47 8.12 -14.99
N SER A 188 1.02 9.19 -14.35
CA SER A 188 1.85 10.31 -13.92
C SER A 188 1.91 10.42 -12.40
N HIS A 189 2.88 11.20 -11.93
CA HIS A 189 2.95 11.69 -10.55
C HIS A 189 2.91 13.22 -10.63
N SER A 190 1.74 13.76 -11.00
CA SER A 190 1.54 15.17 -11.29
C SER A 190 1.28 15.97 -10.03
N GLY A 191 2.17 16.90 -9.71
CA GLY A 191 2.03 17.86 -8.61
C GLY A 191 2.15 19.29 -9.13
N LEU A 192 1.28 20.18 -8.68
CA LEU A 192 1.18 21.56 -9.12
C LEU A 192 1.22 22.51 -7.91
N PRO A 193 1.60 23.81 -8.12
CA PRO A 193 1.68 24.75 -7.01
C PRO A 193 0.36 24.89 -6.24
N TYR A 194 0.45 25.13 -4.93
CA TYR A 194 -0.66 25.49 -4.07
C TYR A 194 -1.44 26.70 -4.63
N GLU A 195 -0.69 27.73 -5.01
CA GLU A 195 -1.24 28.87 -5.76
C GLU A 195 -1.48 28.46 -7.20
N GLY A 196 -2.72 28.48 -7.62
CA GLY A 196 -3.21 27.96 -8.90
C GLY A 196 -4.06 26.69 -8.77
N THR A 197 -3.99 26.00 -7.66
CA THR A 197 -4.79 24.80 -7.38
C THR A 197 -5.74 24.98 -6.21
N VAL A 198 -5.22 25.13 -4.98
CA VAL A 198 -6.03 25.35 -3.79
C VAL A 198 -6.60 26.77 -3.79
N VAL A 199 -5.77 27.75 -4.09
CA VAL A 199 -6.15 29.16 -4.25
C VAL A 199 -5.83 29.64 -5.67
N PRO A 200 -6.50 30.67 -6.19
CA PRO A 200 -6.20 31.19 -7.52
C PRO A 200 -4.78 31.76 -7.64
N HIS A 201 -4.21 31.64 -8.84
CA HIS A 201 -3.04 32.38 -9.28
C HIS A 201 -3.48 33.43 -10.31
N ASN A 202 -3.25 34.70 -10.02
CA ASN A 202 -3.73 35.80 -10.86
C ASN A 202 -5.23 35.69 -11.20
N GLY A 203 -6.04 35.33 -10.20
CA GLY A 203 -7.48 35.20 -10.33
C GLY A 203 -7.98 33.94 -11.06
N LYS A 204 -7.09 33.00 -11.42
CA LYS A 204 -7.44 31.78 -12.16
C LYS A 204 -6.98 30.54 -11.44
N LYS A 205 -7.75 29.47 -11.56
CA LYS A 205 -7.38 28.12 -11.13
C LYS A 205 -7.06 27.23 -12.32
N ILE A 206 -6.06 26.37 -12.15
CA ILE A 206 -5.69 25.35 -13.12
C ILE A 206 -6.78 24.27 -13.15
N ALA A 207 -7.16 23.80 -14.35
CA ALA A 207 -8.09 22.69 -14.49
C ALA A 207 -7.51 21.40 -13.90
N ASN A 208 -8.35 20.58 -13.26
CA ASN A 208 -7.92 19.31 -12.65
C ASN A 208 -7.53 18.23 -13.68
N THR A 209 -7.69 18.53 -14.96
CA THR A 209 -7.26 17.69 -16.09
C THR A 209 -5.93 18.16 -16.71
N PHE A 210 -5.40 19.28 -16.23
CA PHE A 210 -4.18 19.86 -16.80
C PHE A 210 -2.99 18.92 -16.61
N PHE A 211 -2.25 18.69 -17.70
CA PHE A 211 -0.99 17.95 -17.70
C PHE A 211 0.18 18.90 -17.95
N GLU A 212 1.09 18.98 -17.01
CA GLU A 212 2.26 19.86 -17.05
C GLU A 212 3.44 19.30 -17.84
N GLY A 213 3.37 18.04 -18.22
CA GLY A 213 4.45 17.35 -18.90
C GLY A 213 4.39 17.41 -20.41
N GLU A 214 5.10 16.52 -21.05
CA GLU A 214 5.15 16.34 -22.50
C GLU A 214 4.89 14.88 -22.84
N ASP A 215 3.85 14.62 -23.60
CA ASP A 215 3.41 13.30 -24.02
C ASP A 215 4.52 12.51 -24.74
N ASP A 216 5.32 13.19 -25.57
CA ASP A 216 6.42 12.56 -26.31
C ASP A 216 7.60 12.12 -25.40
N TYR A 217 7.69 12.64 -24.18
CA TYR A 217 8.79 12.37 -23.25
C TYR A 217 8.35 11.66 -21.98
N ASP A 218 7.18 12.00 -21.43
CA ASP A 218 6.69 11.39 -20.21
C ASP A 218 6.44 9.91 -20.40
N LYS A 219 7.02 9.10 -19.53
CA LYS A 219 6.93 7.66 -19.58
C LYS A 219 7.15 7.07 -18.19
N TYR A 220 6.34 6.11 -17.83
CA TYR A 220 6.60 5.21 -16.73
C TYR A 220 6.28 3.79 -17.16
N ASP A 221 7.34 3.04 -17.50
CA ASP A 221 7.25 1.62 -17.88
C ASP A 221 7.81 0.78 -16.74
N ARG A 222 6.96 -0.04 -16.16
CA ARG A 222 7.32 -0.91 -15.04
C ARG A 222 7.08 -2.36 -15.40
N ARG A 223 8.09 -3.19 -15.17
CA ARG A 223 7.99 -4.65 -15.27
C ARG A 223 8.33 -5.26 -13.93
N GLU A 224 7.49 -6.19 -13.48
CA GLU A 224 7.67 -6.93 -12.24
C GLU A 224 7.50 -8.42 -12.56
N ASN A 225 8.55 -9.20 -12.36
CA ASN A 225 8.52 -10.65 -12.56
C ASN A 225 8.92 -11.32 -11.27
N MET A 226 8.03 -12.15 -10.74
CA MET A 226 8.24 -12.91 -9.51
C MET A 226 8.03 -14.39 -9.78
N VAL A 227 8.84 -15.22 -9.13
CA VAL A 227 8.64 -16.67 -9.09
C VAL A 227 9.03 -17.16 -7.69
N GLY A 228 8.26 -18.06 -7.15
CA GLY A 228 8.54 -18.58 -5.83
C GLY A 228 7.80 -19.85 -5.48
N TYR A 229 8.12 -20.37 -4.30
CA TYR A 229 7.46 -21.54 -3.74
C TYR A 229 7.17 -21.36 -2.26
N ASN A 230 6.21 -22.13 -1.78
CA ASN A 230 5.93 -22.36 -0.37
C ASN A 230 5.87 -23.86 -0.12
N PHE A 231 6.85 -24.36 0.64
CA PHE A 231 6.91 -25.76 1.07
C PHE A 231 6.43 -25.87 2.51
N GLU A 232 5.56 -26.85 2.79
CA GLU A 232 5.07 -27.13 4.13
C GLU A 232 5.05 -28.63 4.40
N HIS A 233 5.54 -29.02 5.57
CA HIS A 233 5.44 -30.37 6.07
C HIS A 233 4.88 -30.35 7.49
N MET A 234 3.82 -31.14 7.72
CA MET A 234 3.20 -31.33 9.04
C MET A 234 3.65 -32.66 9.62
N PHE A 235 4.28 -32.61 10.81
CA PHE A 235 4.68 -33.81 11.53
C PHE A 235 3.48 -34.40 12.28
N ASP A 236 3.58 -35.70 12.66
CA ASP A 236 2.50 -36.41 13.35
C ASP A 236 2.13 -35.81 14.70
N ASN A 237 3.07 -35.12 15.35
CA ASN A 237 2.84 -34.44 16.65
C ASN A 237 2.16 -33.06 16.52
N GLY A 238 1.77 -32.66 15.31
CA GLY A 238 1.12 -31.37 15.04
C GLY A 238 2.06 -30.20 14.81
N TRP A 239 3.37 -30.39 14.91
CA TRP A 239 4.37 -29.37 14.52
C TRP A 239 4.47 -29.29 13.01
N SER A 240 4.78 -28.10 12.50
CA SER A 240 4.94 -27.82 11.07
C SER A 240 6.24 -27.09 10.79
N VAL A 241 6.87 -27.42 9.66
CA VAL A 241 7.95 -26.64 9.08
C VAL A 241 7.47 -26.04 7.78
N ARG A 242 7.86 -24.79 7.51
CA ARG A 242 7.57 -24.09 6.26
C ARG A 242 8.84 -23.44 5.74
N GLN A 243 8.98 -23.45 4.43
CA GLN A 243 10.00 -22.67 3.74
C GLN A 243 9.36 -21.96 2.56
N LYS A 244 9.50 -20.65 2.54
CA LYS A 244 9.03 -19.78 1.47
C LYS A 244 10.22 -19.12 0.80
N LEU A 245 10.26 -19.17 -0.52
CA LEU A 245 11.27 -18.50 -1.33
C LEU A 245 10.60 -17.72 -2.44
N ARG A 246 11.07 -16.51 -2.70
CA ARG A 246 10.68 -15.72 -3.86
C ARG A 246 11.88 -15.02 -4.46
N TYR A 247 12.00 -15.16 -5.78
CA TYR A 247 12.89 -14.36 -6.61
C TYR A 247 12.08 -13.31 -7.34
N LEU A 248 12.60 -12.08 -7.38
CA LEU A 248 11.98 -10.93 -8.01
C LEU A 248 12.97 -10.26 -8.95
N HIS A 249 12.51 -9.91 -10.15
CA HIS A 249 13.22 -9.04 -11.07
C HIS A 249 12.30 -7.91 -11.51
N THR A 250 12.76 -6.66 -11.38
CA THR A 250 12.03 -5.49 -11.85
C THR A 250 12.86 -4.66 -12.81
N LYS A 251 12.18 -4.00 -13.72
CA LYS A 251 12.74 -2.99 -14.60
C LYS A 251 11.82 -1.79 -14.62
N VAL A 252 12.37 -0.61 -14.35
CA VAL A 252 11.65 0.67 -14.39
C VAL A 252 12.35 1.62 -15.33
N GLU A 253 11.59 2.24 -16.22
CA GLU A 253 12.02 3.37 -17.04
C GLU A 253 11.08 4.54 -16.75
N LEU A 254 11.64 5.59 -16.17
CA LEU A 254 10.91 6.81 -15.83
C LEU A 254 11.46 7.99 -16.63
N ASN A 255 10.58 8.70 -17.30
CA ASN A 255 10.82 10.04 -17.83
C ASN A 255 9.69 10.93 -17.37
N GLN A 256 9.99 12.02 -16.71
CA GLN A 256 8.97 12.91 -16.15
C GLN A 256 9.33 14.36 -16.36
N VAL A 257 8.48 15.08 -17.06
CA VAL A 257 8.52 16.55 -17.15
C VAL A 257 7.57 17.07 -16.06
N TYR A 258 8.07 17.87 -15.14
CA TYR A 258 7.31 18.32 -13.97
C TYR A 258 7.31 19.84 -13.84
N ALA A 259 6.31 20.39 -13.15
CA ALA A 259 6.21 21.81 -12.85
C ALA A 259 7.25 22.23 -11.80
N ALA A 260 7.89 23.36 -12.02
CA ALA A 260 8.94 23.91 -11.16
C ALA A 260 8.63 25.36 -10.73
N GLY A 261 7.37 25.63 -10.38
CA GLY A 261 6.89 26.92 -9.92
C GLY A 261 6.47 27.86 -11.07
N TRP A 262 5.82 28.96 -10.69
CA TRP A 262 5.36 29.95 -11.64
C TRP A 262 6.51 30.79 -12.20
N LEU A 263 6.53 30.97 -13.53
CA LEU A 263 7.41 31.88 -14.22
C LEU A 263 6.81 33.30 -14.25
N ASN A 264 5.50 33.37 -14.50
CA ASN A 264 4.74 34.61 -14.63
C ASN A 264 3.25 34.34 -14.28
N GLU A 265 2.34 35.19 -14.71
CA GLU A 265 0.91 35.11 -14.41
C GLU A 265 0.22 33.87 -15.02
N SER A 266 0.79 33.25 -16.07
CA SER A 266 0.14 32.16 -16.78
C SER A 266 1.05 30.95 -17.04
N GLU A 267 2.37 31.11 -16.97
CA GLU A 267 3.31 30.05 -17.34
C GLU A 267 4.00 29.43 -16.14
N LEU A 268 4.13 28.10 -16.18
CA LEU A 268 4.89 27.30 -15.22
C LEU A 268 6.26 26.95 -15.78
N ASN A 269 7.32 27.16 -15.00
CA ASN A 269 8.62 26.58 -15.27
C ASN A 269 8.52 25.06 -15.24
N ARG A 270 9.37 24.36 -15.99
CA ARG A 270 9.40 22.90 -16.03
C ARG A 270 10.80 22.35 -15.89
N GLY A 271 10.92 21.30 -15.10
CA GLY A 271 12.11 20.48 -15.00
C GLY A 271 11.88 19.10 -15.59
N TYR A 272 12.96 18.35 -15.71
CA TYR A 272 12.95 16.96 -16.17
C TYR A 272 13.64 16.06 -15.15
N SER A 273 13.04 14.91 -14.88
CA SER A 273 13.62 13.85 -14.07
C SER A 273 13.47 12.53 -14.81
N GLY A 274 14.57 11.79 -14.91
CA GLY A 274 14.57 10.46 -15.53
C GLY A 274 15.31 9.45 -14.70
N SER A 275 14.91 8.18 -14.80
CA SER A 275 15.56 7.08 -14.11
C SER A 275 15.41 5.78 -14.90
N ASP A 276 16.53 5.05 -15.07
CA ASP A 276 16.55 3.69 -15.56
C ASP A 276 17.00 2.78 -14.43
N GLU A 277 16.18 1.78 -14.10
CA GLU A 277 16.43 0.93 -12.93
C GLU A 277 16.24 -0.55 -13.25
N LYS A 278 17.15 -1.38 -12.75
CA LYS A 278 17.04 -2.84 -12.79
C LYS A 278 17.33 -3.40 -11.42
N MET A 279 16.36 -4.10 -10.85
CA MET A 279 16.46 -4.64 -9.50
C MET A 279 16.27 -6.15 -9.51
N ASN A 280 17.11 -6.84 -8.73
CA ASN A 280 16.96 -8.25 -8.41
C ASN A 280 16.86 -8.40 -6.89
N ALA A 281 15.97 -9.27 -6.43
CA ALA A 281 15.79 -9.53 -5.02
C ALA A 281 15.43 -10.98 -4.77
N ILE A 282 15.90 -11.51 -3.63
CA ILE A 282 15.55 -12.81 -3.09
C ILE A 282 15.01 -12.60 -1.68
N THR A 283 13.91 -13.26 -1.37
CA THR A 283 13.36 -13.35 -0.02
C THR A 283 13.17 -14.82 0.34
N LEU A 284 13.65 -15.18 1.53
CA LEU A 284 13.56 -16.55 2.06
C LEU A 284 13.09 -16.49 3.50
N ASP A 285 12.11 -17.33 3.87
CA ASP A 285 11.63 -17.45 5.24
C ASP A 285 11.50 -18.92 5.61
N ASN A 286 12.16 -19.33 6.70
CA ASN A 286 12.07 -20.66 7.28
C ASN A 286 11.36 -20.57 8.61
N GLN A 287 10.30 -21.35 8.78
CA GLN A 287 9.48 -21.33 9.99
C GLN A 287 9.30 -22.71 10.58
N LEU A 288 9.28 -22.77 11.90
CA LEU A 288 8.84 -23.91 12.68
C LEU A 288 7.73 -23.43 13.60
N ASP A 289 6.56 -24.09 13.58
CA ASP A 289 5.46 -23.75 14.47
C ASP A 289 4.84 -24.99 15.11
N GLY A 290 4.30 -24.80 16.30
CA GLY A 290 3.64 -25.85 17.02
C GLY A 290 3.10 -25.40 18.35
N SER A 291 2.41 -26.31 19.03
CA SER A 291 1.81 -26.06 20.35
C SER A 291 2.48 -26.91 21.42
N VAL A 292 2.65 -26.32 22.60
CA VAL A 292 3.13 -26.97 23.82
C VAL A 292 2.26 -26.52 24.98
N ASP A 293 1.92 -27.45 25.88
CA ASP A 293 1.20 -27.12 27.11
C ASP A 293 2.17 -27.12 28.29
N THR A 294 2.10 -26.08 29.11
CA THR A 294 2.77 -26.01 30.41
C THR A 294 1.68 -25.79 31.47
N TRP A 295 1.30 -26.83 32.17
CA TRP A 295 0.16 -26.87 33.09
C TRP A 295 -1.15 -26.44 32.39
N ALA A 296 -1.77 -25.34 32.82
CA ALA A 296 -3.01 -24.84 32.26
C ALA A 296 -2.80 -23.85 31.10
N VAL A 297 -1.55 -23.55 30.74
CA VAL A 297 -1.22 -22.60 29.70
C VAL A 297 -0.89 -23.34 28.41
N ASN A 298 -1.61 -23.01 27.33
CA ASN A 298 -1.27 -23.46 25.99
C ASN A 298 -0.35 -22.42 25.33
N HIS A 299 0.78 -22.87 24.79
CA HIS A 299 1.73 -22.06 24.05
C HIS A 299 1.65 -22.39 22.58
N ARG A 300 1.34 -21.42 21.74
CA ARG A 300 1.50 -21.49 20.30
C ARG A 300 2.81 -20.82 19.93
N LEU A 301 3.81 -21.61 19.55
CA LEU A 301 5.16 -21.15 19.26
C LEU A 301 5.37 -21.02 17.76
N LEU A 302 5.97 -19.91 17.35
CA LEU A 302 6.45 -19.68 16.00
C LEU A 302 7.91 -19.23 16.08
N MET A 303 8.79 -19.97 15.42
CA MET A 303 10.22 -19.66 15.32
C MET A 303 10.59 -19.54 13.85
N GLY A 304 11.50 -18.64 13.55
CA GLY A 304 11.91 -18.50 12.16
C GLY A 304 13.26 -17.85 11.97
N ILE A 305 13.79 -18.07 10.78
CA ILE A 305 14.98 -17.41 10.25
C ILE A 305 14.62 -16.96 8.85
N ASP A 306 14.76 -15.66 8.59
CA ASP A 306 14.54 -15.13 7.25
C ASP A 306 15.76 -14.44 6.69
N TYR A 307 15.81 -14.37 5.36
CA TYR A 307 16.90 -13.75 4.62
C TYR A 307 16.35 -12.94 3.46
N GLN A 308 16.89 -11.75 3.27
CA GLN A 308 16.55 -10.86 2.17
C GLN A 308 17.82 -10.32 1.52
N ASP A 309 17.84 -10.31 0.19
CA ASP A 309 18.95 -9.78 -0.60
C ASP A 309 18.38 -8.99 -1.77
N ARG A 310 18.78 -7.74 -1.91
CA ARG A 310 18.35 -6.84 -2.99
C ARG A 310 19.55 -6.15 -3.61
N SER A 311 19.55 -6.05 -4.92
CA SER A 311 20.50 -5.26 -5.70
C SER A 311 19.75 -4.47 -6.76
N ASN A 312 19.87 -3.15 -6.75
CA ASN A 312 19.24 -2.25 -7.70
C ASN A 312 20.27 -1.38 -8.40
N ASP A 313 20.36 -1.49 -9.73
CA ASP A 313 21.19 -0.63 -10.58
C ASP A 313 20.34 0.52 -11.08
N THR A 314 20.75 1.76 -10.78
CA THR A 314 20.02 2.97 -11.14
C THR A 314 20.89 3.93 -11.95
N THR A 315 20.28 4.56 -12.97
CA THR A 315 20.88 5.67 -13.70
C THR A 315 19.90 6.83 -13.69
N GLY A 316 20.31 7.96 -13.14
CA GLY A 316 19.47 9.14 -12.99
C GLY A 316 19.82 10.26 -13.95
N TYR A 317 18.78 10.96 -14.42
CA TYR A 317 18.89 12.10 -15.32
C TYR A 317 18.12 13.28 -14.75
N TYR A 318 18.58 14.49 -15.03
CA TYR A 318 17.85 15.71 -14.78
C TYR A 318 17.92 16.63 -15.99
N GLY A 319 17.04 17.59 -16.06
CA GLY A 319 17.03 18.54 -17.16
C GLY A 319 15.97 19.62 -16.99
N ALA A 320 15.76 20.37 -18.04
CA ALA A 320 14.77 21.42 -18.09
C ALA A 320 14.03 21.44 -19.43
N PHE A 321 12.78 21.87 -19.38
CA PHE A 321 11.93 22.12 -20.53
C PHE A 321 11.49 23.58 -20.57
N PRO A 322 11.13 24.11 -21.76
CA PRO A 322 10.48 25.43 -21.84
C PRO A 322 9.22 25.48 -20.94
N ALA A 323 8.91 26.67 -20.45
CA ALA A 323 7.70 26.90 -19.66
C ALA A 323 6.45 26.57 -20.47
N ILE A 324 5.38 26.18 -19.74
CA ILE A 324 4.08 25.86 -20.32
C ILE A 324 3.00 26.78 -19.74
N ASP A 325 2.08 27.23 -20.59
CA ASP A 325 0.89 27.96 -20.14
C ASP A 325 -0.06 26.98 -19.43
N ALA A 326 -0.31 27.23 -18.15
CA ALA A 326 -1.15 26.36 -17.31
C ALA A 326 -2.64 26.44 -17.65
N PHE A 327 -3.08 27.48 -18.35
CA PHE A 327 -4.48 27.73 -18.69
C PHE A 327 -4.81 27.46 -20.15
N ASN A 328 -3.81 27.52 -21.03
CA ASN A 328 -3.91 27.20 -22.45
C ASN A 328 -2.66 26.44 -22.91
N PRO A 329 -2.48 25.19 -22.48
CA PRO A 329 -1.26 24.45 -22.73
C PRO A 329 -1.07 24.15 -24.22
N VAL A 330 0.17 24.28 -24.68
CA VAL A 330 0.62 23.86 -26.02
C VAL A 330 1.75 22.84 -25.82
N TYR A 331 1.55 21.64 -26.32
CA TYR A 331 2.50 20.54 -26.20
C TYR A 331 3.39 20.44 -27.45
N GLY A 332 4.46 19.67 -27.34
CA GLY A 332 5.42 19.44 -28.42
C GLY A 332 6.76 20.14 -28.22
N ALA A 333 6.99 20.70 -27.04
CA ALA A 333 8.29 21.29 -26.69
C ALA A 333 9.38 20.22 -26.59
N LYS A 334 10.61 20.61 -26.91
CA LYS A 334 11.80 19.79 -26.74
C LYS A 334 12.55 20.24 -25.48
N PRO A 335 13.32 19.36 -24.83
CA PRO A 335 14.11 19.74 -23.67
C PRO A 335 15.15 20.82 -24.03
N ASP A 336 15.37 21.73 -23.08
CA ASP A 336 16.50 22.65 -23.14
C ASP A 336 17.82 21.89 -22.99
N TYR A 337 17.84 20.95 -22.03
CA TYR A 337 18.92 20.01 -21.84
C TYR A 337 18.45 18.81 -21.01
N ILE A 338 19.13 17.68 -21.16
CA ILE A 338 19.00 16.48 -20.30
C ILE A 338 20.42 15.99 -20.02
N THR A 339 20.73 15.78 -18.75
CA THR A 339 22.07 15.39 -18.28
C THR A 339 21.98 14.22 -17.32
N MET A 340 22.84 13.22 -17.51
CA MET A 340 23.02 12.15 -16.53
C MET A 340 23.76 12.72 -15.31
N TYR A 341 23.19 12.51 -14.11
CA TYR A 341 23.79 13.02 -12.87
C TYR A 341 24.14 11.92 -11.87
N SER A 342 23.59 10.72 -12.02
CA SER A 342 23.88 9.62 -11.12
C SER A 342 23.95 8.29 -11.84
N ARG A 343 24.78 7.41 -11.34
CA ARG A 343 24.88 6.01 -11.73
C ARG A 343 25.28 5.22 -10.50
N GLU A 344 24.32 4.49 -9.93
CA GLU A 344 24.47 3.90 -8.60
C GLU A 344 24.03 2.45 -8.57
N LYS A 345 24.56 1.73 -7.57
CA LYS A 345 24.10 0.39 -7.20
C LYS A 345 23.73 0.40 -5.72
N HIS A 346 22.48 0.07 -5.43
CA HIS A 346 21.94 -0.01 -4.08
C HIS A 346 21.81 -1.47 -3.68
N LYS A 347 22.58 -1.89 -2.67
CA LYS A 347 22.52 -3.27 -2.14
C LYS A 347 21.98 -3.25 -0.73
N LEU A 348 21.16 -4.27 -0.42
CA LEU A 348 20.68 -4.52 0.93
C LEU A 348 20.67 -6.02 1.19
N ARG A 349 21.17 -6.43 2.36
CA ARG A 349 21.06 -7.77 2.92
C ARG A 349 20.52 -7.71 4.32
N GLN A 350 19.63 -8.62 4.66
CA GLN A 350 19.08 -8.72 6.01
C GLN A 350 18.89 -10.17 6.38
N THR A 351 19.36 -10.54 7.56
CA THR A 351 19.10 -11.83 8.19
C THR A 351 18.36 -11.59 9.50
N GLY A 352 17.22 -12.22 9.69
CA GLY A 352 16.39 -12.08 10.89
C GLY A 352 16.19 -13.40 11.59
N TYR A 353 16.23 -13.38 12.93
CA TYR A 353 15.94 -14.51 13.82
C TYR A 353 14.80 -14.10 14.72
N TYR A 354 13.70 -14.85 14.71
CA TYR A 354 12.52 -14.46 15.47
C TYR A 354 11.85 -15.62 16.18
N LEU A 355 11.21 -15.27 17.29
CA LEU A 355 10.45 -16.18 18.14
C LEU A 355 9.21 -15.45 18.66
N GLN A 356 8.06 -16.08 18.53
CA GLN A 356 6.81 -15.59 19.09
C GLN A 356 6.10 -16.69 19.84
N ASP A 357 5.58 -16.36 21.03
CA ASP A 357 4.74 -17.23 21.83
C ASP A 357 3.37 -16.58 22.03
N GLN A 358 2.33 -17.26 21.59
CA GLN A 358 0.93 -16.90 21.85
C GLN A 358 0.40 -17.82 22.94
N MET A 359 0.22 -17.28 24.15
CA MET A 359 -0.22 -18.02 25.32
C MET A 359 -1.71 -17.86 25.54
N SER A 360 -2.37 -18.98 25.83
CA SER A 360 -3.78 -19.03 26.19
C SER A 360 -3.93 -19.65 27.57
N TRP A 361 -4.54 -18.92 28.49
CA TRP A 361 -4.88 -19.39 29.82
C TRP A 361 -6.29 -18.94 30.19
N GLU A 362 -7.23 -19.88 30.28
CA GLU A 362 -8.64 -19.57 30.46
C GLU A 362 -9.11 -18.51 29.43
N ARG A 363 -9.48 -17.31 29.90
CA ARG A 363 -9.95 -16.20 29.06
C ARG A 363 -8.86 -15.20 28.71
N TRP A 364 -7.66 -15.39 29.25
CA TRP A 364 -6.51 -14.54 28.97
C TRP A 364 -5.79 -15.00 27.72
N ARG A 365 -5.35 -14.02 26.93
CA ARG A 365 -4.47 -14.21 25.77
C ARG A 365 -3.29 -13.28 25.91
N PHE A 366 -2.11 -13.86 25.90
CA PHE A 366 -0.86 -13.13 26.03
C PHE A 366 0.04 -13.46 24.85
N THR A 367 0.59 -12.45 24.17
CA THR A 367 1.55 -12.61 23.07
C THR A 367 2.86 -11.98 23.48
N LEU A 368 3.95 -12.71 23.30
CA LEU A 368 5.30 -12.22 23.50
C LEU A 368 6.15 -12.61 22.30
N GLY A 369 6.86 -11.64 21.72
CA GLY A 369 7.71 -11.88 20.58
C GLY A 369 8.99 -11.09 20.64
N GLY A 370 10.03 -11.63 20.04
CA GLY A 370 11.33 -11.00 19.89
C GLY A 370 11.96 -11.34 18.55
N ARG A 371 12.72 -10.39 18.01
CA ARG A 371 13.42 -10.55 16.75
C ARG A 371 14.76 -9.83 16.78
N TYR A 372 15.76 -10.49 16.25
CA TYR A 372 17.09 -9.93 16.05
C TYR A 372 17.42 -9.86 14.57
N ASP A 373 17.71 -8.69 14.05
CA ASP A 373 18.03 -8.44 12.65
C ASP A 373 19.47 -7.97 12.49
N GLN A 374 20.13 -8.51 11.48
CA GLN A 374 21.44 -8.06 10.98
C GLN A 374 21.21 -7.46 9.59
N VAL A 375 21.47 -6.16 9.42
CA VAL A 375 21.23 -5.45 8.16
C VAL A 375 22.52 -4.86 7.64
N SER A 376 22.82 -5.15 6.38
CA SER A 376 23.94 -4.55 5.63
C SER A 376 23.35 -3.78 4.44
N VAL A 377 23.70 -2.50 4.34
CA VAL A 377 23.34 -1.65 3.19
C VAL A 377 24.62 -1.12 2.57
N SER A 378 24.73 -1.23 1.24
CA SER A 378 25.84 -0.65 0.48
C SER A 378 25.30 0.18 -0.67
N ASN A 379 25.70 1.44 -0.75
CA ASN A 379 25.42 2.32 -1.88
C ASN A 379 26.73 2.63 -2.60
N ILE A 380 26.82 2.17 -3.85
CA ILE A 380 28.00 2.36 -4.70
C ILE A 380 27.67 3.43 -5.72
N ASP A 381 28.37 4.55 -5.66
CA ASP A 381 28.31 5.61 -6.68
C ASP A 381 29.36 5.32 -7.74
N LYS A 382 28.91 4.81 -8.89
CA LYS A 382 29.79 4.42 -10.00
C LYS A 382 30.32 5.62 -10.77
N LEU A 383 29.64 6.77 -10.67
CA LEU A 383 30.04 7.99 -11.37
C LEU A 383 31.20 8.66 -10.65
N ASN A 384 31.14 8.77 -9.31
CA ASN A 384 32.16 9.39 -8.47
C ASN A 384 33.13 8.38 -7.86
N GLN A 385 32.94 7.09 -8.12
CA GLN A 385 33.77 5.99 -7.58
C GLN A 385 33.85 6.02 -6.06
N THR A 386 32.72 6.27 -5.39
CA THR A 386 32.59 6.27 -3.95
C THR A 386 31.66 5.16 -3.48
N ARG A 387 31.78 4.79 -2.21
CA ARG A 387 30.96 3.76 -1.58
C ARG A 387 30.62 4.16 -0.16
N SER A 388 29.38 3.95 0.25
CA SER A 388 28.94 4.05 1.64
C SER A 388 28.34 2.72 2.08
N ASP A 389 28.72 2.27 3.27
CA ASP A 389 28.29 1.02 3.86
C ASP A 389 27.66 1.27 5.23
N LEU A 390 26.61 0.50 5.51
CA LEU A 390 25.98 0.41 6.82
C LEU A 390 25.91 -1.05 7.23
N ASP A 391 26.43 -1.37 8.42
CA ASP A 391 26.25 -2.66 9.08
C ASP A 391 25.66 -2.40 10.45
N LYS A 392 24.39 -2.73 10.66
CA LYS A 392 23.66 -2.49 11.90
C LYS A 392 22.83 -3.70 12.30
N ASN A 393 22.71 -3.86 13.61
CA ASN A 393 21.85 -4.85 14.23
C ASN A 393 20.71 -4.15 14.95
N ASN A 394 19.56 -4.81 15.01
CA ASN A 394 18.41 -4.29 15.73
C ASN A 394 17.66 -5.41 16.42
N PHE A 395 17.19 -5.15 17.62
CA PHE A 395 16.29 -6.03 18.35
C PHE A 395 14.90 -5.41 18.42
N SER A 396 13.88 -6.17 17.99
CA SER A 396 12.48 -5.75 18.00
C SER A 396 11.70 -6.60 18.98
N THR A 397 10.72 -6.02 19.65
CA THR A 397 9.88 -6.69 20.65
C THR A 397 8.40 -6.42 20.40
N ARG A 398 7.58 -7.37 20.84
CA ARG A 398 6.13 -7.23 20.91
C ARG A 398 5.61 -7.93 22.15
N ALA A 399 4.71 -7.26 22.86
CA ALA A 399 3.96 -7.84 23.97
C ALA A 399 2.51 -7.35 23.87
N ALA A 400 1.56 -8.28 24.04
CA ALA A 400 0.14 -7.94 24.00
C ALA A 400 -0.62 -8.78 25.02
N LEU A 401 -1.59 -8.18 25.69
CA LEU A 401 -2.47 -8.83 26.65
C LEU A 401 -3.92 -8.54 26.29
N LEU A 402 -4.73 -9.59 26.24
CA LEU A 402 -6.14 -9.49 25.90
C LEU A 402 -6.95 -10.39 26.85
N TYR A 403 -8.12 -9.93 27.26
CA TYR A 403 -9.07 -10.70 28.05
C TYR A 403 -10.39 -10.86 27.31
N LEU A 404 -10.90 -12.09 27.24
CA LEU A 404 -12.16 -12.43 26.58
C LEU A 404 -13.30 -12.53 27.62
N PHE A 405 -14.22 -11.55 27.62
CA PHE A 405 -15.44 -11.62 28.39
C PHE A 405 -16.50 -12.50 27.72
N ASP A 406 -17.41 -13.07 28.49
CA ASP A 406 -18.52 -13.89 27.97
C ASP A 406 -19.47 -13.12 27.06
N ASN A 407 -19.64 -11.82 27.29
CA ASN A 407 -20.54 -10.95 26.53
C ASN A 407 -19.98 -10.49 25.19
N GLY A 408 -18.81 -10.99 24.78
CA GLY A 408 -18.19 -10.65 23.51
C GLY A 408 -17.23 -9.48 23.54
N PHE A 409 -17.06 -8.80 24.67
CA PHE A 409 -16.05 -7.76 24.83
C PHE A 409 -14.65 -8.35 25.06
N ALA A 410 -13.65 -7.73 24.45
CA ALA A 410 -12.25 -8.12 24.56
C ALA A 410 -11.35 -6.89 24.66
N PRO A 411 -11.12 -6.36 25.87
CA PRO A 411 -10.15 -5.30 26.07
C PRO A 411 -8.72 -5.82 25.88
N TYR A 412 -7.84 -4.96 25.38
CA TYR A 412 -6.44 -5.30 25.17
C TYR A 412 -5.52 -4.11 25.36
N ILE A 413 -4.26 -4.42 25.63
CA ILE A 413 -3.15 -3.48 25.62
C ILE A 413 -1.98 -4.15 24.91
N SER A 414 -1.24 -3.38 24.10
CA SER A 414 -0.08 -3.90 23.39
C SER A 414 1.06 -2.89 23.33
N TYR A 415 2.26 -3.44 23.24
CA TYR A 415 3.50 -2.72 22.98
C TYR A 415 4.20 -3.37 21.80
N SER A 416 4.70 -2.58 20.85
CA SER A 416 5.41 -3.11 19.68
C SER A 416 6.46 -2.12 19.19
N THR A 417 7.48 -2.66 18.51
CA THR A 417 8.59 -1.86 17.97
C THR A 417 8.80 -2.17 16.50
N ALA A 418 9.42 -1.22 15.80
CA ALA A 418 9.86 -1.34 14.42
C ALA A 418 11.17 -0.58 14.22
N PHE A 419 11.88 -0.88 13.14
CA PHE A 419 13.07 -0.14 12.75
C PHE A 419 13.10 0.04 11.23
N THR A 420 13.74 1.13 10.81
CA THR A 420 13.92 1.46 9.39
C THR A 420 15.34 1.98 9.19
N PRO A 421 16.18 1.32 8.36
CA PRO A 421 17.50 1.84 8.03
C PRO A 421 17.40 3.19 7.32
N THR A 422 18.41 4.04 7.52
CA THR A 422 18.52 5.34 6.85
C THR A 422 19.71 5.35 5.90
N SER A 423 19.67 6.19 4.88
CA SER A 423 20.77 6.44 3.96
C SER A 423 21.59 7.69 4.28
N PHE A 424 21.17 8.47 5.29
CA PHE A 424 21.87 9.70 5.67
C PHE A 424 23.15 9.39 6.43
N ALA A 425 24.20 10.20 6.20
CA ALA A 425 25.50 10.06 6.83
C ALA A 425 25.81 11.25 7.73
N ASP A 426 26.68 11.01 8.74
CA ASP A 426 27.22 12.04 9.61
C ASP A 426 28.39 12.82 8.94
N GLU A 427 29.02 13.72 9.69
CA GLU A 427 30.13 14.55 9.21
C GLU A 427 31.38 13.73 8.78
N ASN A 428 31.51 12.51 9.27
CA ASN A 428 32.62 11.61 8.95
C ASN A 428 32.29 10.63 7.80
N GLY A 429 31.10 10.76 7.18
CA GLY A 429 30.64 9.87 6.13
C GLY A 429 30.09 8.55 6.62
N ASN A 430 29.93 8.36 7.94
CA ASN A 430 29.32 7.16 8.50
C ASN A 430 27.80 7.25 8.40
N VAL A 431 27.15 6.19 7.94
CA VAL A 431 25.70 6.13 7.90
C VAL A 431 25.14 6.11 9.33
N LEU A 432 24.10 6.91 9.56
CA LEU A 432 23.47 7.04 10.86
C LEU A 432 22.76 5.75 11.29
N ASP A 433 22.50 5.62 12.58
CA ASP A 433 21.75 4.49 13.12
C ASP A 433 20.36 4.41 12.52
N PRO A 434 19.77 3.20 12.42
CA PRO A 434 18.40 3.04 11.97
C PRO A 434 17.41 3.85 12.81
N MET A 435 16.39 4.38 12.16
CA MET A 435 15.24 4.94 12.84
C MET A 435 14.52 3.84 13.61
N LYS A 436 14.07 4.14 14.82
CA LYS A 436 13.34 3.20 15.68
C LYS A 436 11.95 3.73 15.97
N GLY A 437 10.96 2.87 15.82
CA GLY A 437 9.58 3.14 16.18
C GLY A 437 9.15 2.29 17.37
N LYS A 438 8.37 2.88 18.28
CA LYS A 438 7.73 2.16 19.36
C LYS A 438 6.30 2.65 19.56
N GLN A 439 5.42 1.74 19.90
CA GLN A 439 4.01 2.03 20.06
C GLN A 439 3.45 1.42 21.33
N TRP A 440 2.61 2.21 22.02
CA TRP A 440 1.62 1.72 22.97
C TRP A 440 0.25 1.84 22.34
N GLU A 441 -0.53 0.77 22.42
CA GLU A 441 -1.93 0.74 21.99
C GLU A 441 -2.79 0.10 23.05
N ALA A 442 -3.96 0.69 23.31
CA ALA A 442 -5.01 0.10 24.13
C ALA A 442 -6.31 0.14 23.35
N GLY A 443 -7.13 -0.87 23.50
CA GLY A 443 -8.37 -0.94 22.76
C GLY A 443 -9.38 -1.89 23.34
N LEU A 444 -10.53 -1.90 22.69
CA LEU A 444 -11.66 -2.76 23.02
C LEU A 444 -12.22 -3.32 21.72
N LYS A 445 -12.29 -4.65 21.64
CA LYS A 445 -12.99 -5.36 20.56
C LYS A 445 -14.32 -5.86 21.09
N TYR A 446 -15.35 -5.83 20.25
CA TYR A 446 -16.67 -6.32 20.61
C TYR A 446 -17.26 -7.15 19.48
N GLU A 447 -17.50 -8.41 19.75
CA GLU A 447 -18.19 -9.36 18.86
C GLU A 447 -19.44 -9.85 19.55
N PRO A 448 -20.62 -9.19 19.34
CA PRO A 448 -21.85 -9.59 20.01
C PRO A 448 -22.28 -10.99 19.58
N GLU A 449 -22.78 -11.78 20.55
CA GLU A 449 -23.33 -13.09 20.30
C GLU A 449 -24.61 -12.99 19.46
N GLY A 450 -24.74 -13.88 18.46
CA GLY A 450 -25.91 -13.91 17.59
C GLY A 450 -25.93 -12.88 16.48
N MET A 451 -24.94 -12.00 16.39
CA MET A 451 -24.74 -11.06 15.29
C MET A 451 -23.42 -11.35 14.60
N ASN A 452 -23.43 -11.37 13.26
CA ASN A 452 -22.19 -11.41 12.49
C ASN A 452 -21.63 -9.98 12.38
N SER A 453 -21.04 -9.50 13.47
CA SER A 453 -20.60 -8.12 13.60
C SER A 453 -19.34 -8.02 14.42
N GLN A 454 -18.49 -7.04 14.08
CA GLN A 454 -17.27 -6.70 14.79
C GLN A 454 -17.21 -5.19 14.99
N PHE A 455 -17.01 -4.76 16.22
CA PHE A 455 -16.79 -3.37 16.58
C PHE A 455 -15.44 -3.25 17.27
N SER A 456 -14.70 -2.21 16.99
CA SER A 456 -13.43 -1.95 17.65
C SER A 456 -13.23 -0.48 17.94
N ALA A 457 -12.57 -0.19 19.04
CA ALA A 457 -12.10 1.13 19.40
C ALA A 457 -10.68 1.00 19.92
N SER A 458 -9.78 1.84 19.46
CA SER A 458 -8.40 1.84 19.91
C SER A 458 -7.86 3.26 20.05
N VAL A 459 -6.90 3.41 20.95
CA VAL A 459 -6.06 4.59 21.10
C VAL A 459 -4.62 4.15 20.96
N PHE A 460 -3.80 4.96 20.32
CA PHE A 460 -2.40 4.63 20.08
C PHE A 460 -1.49 5.85 20.26
N ARG A 461 -0.24 5.56 20.55
CA ARG A 461 0.85 6.52 20.55
C ARG A 461 2.10 5.86 19.99
N ILE A 462 2.61 6.42 18.88
CA ILE A 462 3.80 5.94 18.17
C ILE A 462 4.86 7.03 18.24
N ASN A 463 6.06 6.67 18.71
CA ASN A 463 7.23 7.56 18.66
C ASN A 463 8.27 6.95 17.73
N GLN A 464 8.70 7.70 16.73
CA GLN A 464 9.82 7.36 15.87
C GLN A 464 11.01 8.26 16.23
N THR A 465 12.12 7.65 16.60
CA THR A 465 13.35 8.32 17.03
C THR A 465 14.50 8.05 16.05
N ASN A 466 15.64 8.66 16.28
CA ASN A 466 16.84 8.57 15.43
C ASN A 466 16.60 9.08 14.00
N ILE A 467 15.72 10.04 13.82
CA ILE A 467 15.50 10.65 12.52
C ILE A 467 16.67 11.57 12.19
N ALA A 468 17.23 11.41 11.00
CA ALA A 468 18.30 12.27 10.51
C ALA A 468 17.82 13.72 10.41
N THR A 469 18.41 14.62 11.17
CA THR A 469 17.97 16.01 11.28
C THR A 469 19.19 16.93 11.39
N LYS A 470 19.04 18.16 10.88
CA LYS A 470 19.99 19.27 11.02
C LYS A 470 19.36 20.36 11.87
N GLU A 471 20.13 20.95 12.77
CA GLU A 471 19.69 22.14 13.52
C GLU A 471 19.75 23.38 12.62
N GLU A 472 20.85 23.53 11.88
CA GLU A 472 21.03 24.59 10.89
C GLU A 472 21.29 23.96 9.49
N PRO A 473 20.99 24.64 8.39
CA PRO A 473 21.15 24.09 7.04
C PRO A 473 22.57 23.64 6.69
N THR A 474 23.59 24.24 7.33
CA THR A 474 24.99 23.92 7.11
C THR A 474 25.54 22.85 8.05
N ASP A 475 24.75 22.42 9.04
CA ASP A 475 25.16 21.41 9.99
C ASP A 475 25.18 20.01 9.35
N PRO A 476 25.99 19.09 9.87
CA PRO A 476 25.89 17.69 9.50
C PRO A 476 24.60 17.07 10.04
N TYR A 477 24.15 15.97 9.39
CA TYR A 477 23.04 15.19 9.89
C TYR A 477 23.39 14.49 11.21
N ARG A 478 22.44 14.48 12.13
CA ARG A 478 22.52 13.79 13.43
C ARG A 478 21.23 13.01 13.66
N SER A 479 21.32 11.89 14.39
CA SER A 479 20.18 11.01 14.74
C SER A 479 19.40 11.56 15.94
N ILE A 480 18.93 12.80 15.86
CA ILE A 480 18.29 13.51 16.97
C ILE A 480 16.81 13.80 16.74
N GLY A 481 16.31 13.57 15.54
CA GLY A 481 14.91 13.84 15.19
C GLY A 481 13.95 12.86 15.85
N GLU A 482 12.75 13.33 16.16
CA GLU A 482 11.67 12.52 16.72
C GLU A 482 10.33 12.98 16.15
N ILE A 483 9.51 11.99 15.73
CA ILE A 483 8.12 12.18 15.32
C ILE A 483 7.23 11.43 16.29
N GLU A 484 6.14 12.05 16.72
CA GLU A 484 5.09 11.41 17.51
C GLU A 484 3.78 11.42 16.75
N SER A 485 3.18 10.23 16.60
CA SER A 485 1.82 10.05 16.08
C SER A 485 0.93 9.47 17.18
N LYS A 486 -0.18 10.13 17.47
CA LYS A 486 -1.17 9.64 18.44
C LYS A 486 -2.56 9.82 17.87
N GLY A 487 -3.45 8.94 18.23
CA GLY A 487 -4.80 9.01 17.70
C GLY A 487 -5.78 8.01 18.26
N VAL A 488 -6.95 8.04 17.65
CA VAL A 488 -8.10 7.20 17.99
C VAL A 488 -8.62 6.59 16.70
N GLU A 489 -8.96 5.31 16.74
CA GLU A 489 -9.58 4.59 15.62
C GLU A 489 -10.82 3.88 16.10
N LEU A 490 -11.92 4.05 15.37
CA LEU A 490 -13.18 3.34 15.59
C LEU A 490 -13.56 2.61 14.31
N GLU A 491 -14.01 1.37 14.44
CA GLU A 491 -14.46 0.57 13.29
C GLU A 491 -15.69 -0.24 13.63
N ALA A 492 -16.60 -0.34 12.67
CA ALA A 492 -17.75 -1.23 12.72
C ALA A 492 -17.85 -2.00 11.40
N ILE A 493 -17.90 -3.31 11.48
CA ILE A 493 -18.21 -4.21 10.36
C ILE A 493 -19.38 -5.05 10.83
N SER A 494 -20.56 -4.89 10.21
CA SER A 494 -21.78 -5.47 10.73
C SER A 494 -22.70 -5.96 9.61
N GLN A 495 -23.23 -7.17 9.80
CA GLN A 495 -24.40 -7.67 9.10
C GLN A 495 -25.61 -7.24 9.93
N LEU A 496 -26.14 -6.03 9.67
CA LEU A 496 -27.22 -5.43 10.46
C LEU A 496 -28.51 -6.27 10.39
N THR A 497 -28.85 -6.72 9.19
CA THR A 497 -29.92 -7.67 8.91
C THR A 497 -29.45 -8.65 7.85
N ASP A 498 -30.31 -9.60 7.45
CA ASP A 498 -29.99 -10.51 6.33
C ASP A 498 -29.73 -9.78 5.02
N SER A 499 -30.25 -8.55 4.89
CA SER A 499 -30.13 -7.73 3.69
C SER A 499 -29.15 -6.57 3.80
N PHE A 500 -28.90 -6.03 5.00
CA PHE A 500 -28.06 -4.85 5.20
C PHE A 500 -26.69 -5.21 5.77
N ARG A 501 -25.64 -4.72 5.11
CA ARG A 501 -24.25 -4.81 5.57
C ARG A 501 -23.67 -3.41 5.71
N LEU A 502 -22.97 -3.15 6.81
CA LEU A 502 -22.35 -1.87 7.12
C LEU A 502 -20.85 -2.05 7.37
N GLN A 503 -20.07 -1.18 6.79
CA GLN A 503 -18.68 -0.94 7.17
C GLN A 503 -18.51 0.54 7.47
N ALA A 504 -18.08 0.89 8.67
CA ALA A 504 -17.86 2.28 9.06
C ALA A 504 -16.56 2.42 9.81
N ALA A 505 -15.89 3.54 9.63
CA ALA A 505 -14.61 3.83 10.26
C ALA A 505 -14.50 5.32 10.60
N TYR A 506 -13.89 5.62 11.74
CA TYR A 506 -13.47 6.95 12.11
C TYR A 506 -12.04 6.92 12.60
N THR A 507 -11.24 7.88 12.17
CA THR A 507 -9.85 8.02 12.56
C THR A 507 -9.56 9.48 12.93
N TYR A 508 -8.99 9.66 14.11
CA TYR A 508 -8.32 10.90 14.51
C TYR A 508 -6.83 10.63 14.61
N THR A 509 -6.01 11.46 13.96
CA THR A 509 -4.55 11.32 13.98
C THR A 509 -3.91 12.68 14.18
N ASP A 510 -3.02 12.78 15.17
CA ASP A 510 -2.17 13.95 15.39
C ASP A 510 -0.72 13.50 15.33
N ILE A 511 -0.05 13.82 14.22
CA ILE A 511 1.35 13.46 13.98
C ILE A 511 2.19 14.74 13.89
N ARG A 512 3.21 14.85 14.75
CA ARG A 512 4.05 16.04 14.88
C ARG A 512 5.52 15.70 14.98
N TYR A 513 6.33 16.62 14.49
CA TYR A 513 7.77 16.64 14.72
C TYR A 513 8.03 17.12 16.13
N LYS A 514 8.40 16.22 17.05
CA LYS A 514 8.73 16.56 18.44
C LYS A 514 10.14 17.15 18.57
N LYS A 515 11.06 16.62 17.81
CA LYS A 515 12.45 17.10 17.72
C LYS A 515 12.82 17.18 16.25
N SER A 516 13.22 18.34 15.80
CA SER A 516 13.55 18.64 14.41
C SER A 516 14.30 19.96 14.35
N SER A 517 14.51 20.50 13.16
CA SER A 517 14.97 21.87 13.00
C SER A 517 14.04 22.83 13.71
N PRO A 518 14.51 24.02 14.15
CA PRO A 518 13.68 24.98 14.88
C PRO A 518 12.39 25.37 14.14
N GLU A 519 12.43 25.43 12.81
CA GLU A 519 11.27 25.80 11.99
C GLU A 519 10.20 24.71 11.95
N GLU A 520 10.59 23.43 11.96
CA GLU A 520 9.68 22.29 11.84
C GLU A 520 9.20 21.77 13.20
N GLN A 521 9.90 22.10 14.28
CA GLN A 521 9.59 21.56 15.61
C GLN A 521 8.19 21.95 16.06
N GLY A 522 7.41 20.96 16.48
CA GLY A 522 6.01 21.12 16.88
C GLY A 522 5.02 21.17 15.72
N LYS A 523 5.49 21.15 14.47
CA LYS A 523 4.64 21.18 13.28
C LYS A 523 4.10 19.80 12.94
N ARG A 524 2.94 19.78 12.29
CA ARG A 524 2.27 18.57 11.83
C ARG A 524 2.93 18.06 10.54
N ALA A 525 2.98 16.73 10.39
CA ALA A 525 3.46 16.10 9.17
C ALA A 525 2.49 16.31 8.01
N VAL A 526 3.03 16.37 6.79
CA VAL A 526 2.24 16.42 5.55
C VAL A 526 1.55 15.08 5.29
N TYR A 527 0.56 15.06 4.41
CA TYR A 527 -0.20 13.87 3.98
C TYR A 527 -1.11 13.23 5.04
N ALA A 528 -1.13 13.72 6.25
CA ALA A 528 -1.86 13.09 7.36
C ALA A 528 -3.11 13.90 7.71
N PRO A 529 -4.31 13.42 7.36
CA PRO A 529 -5.55 14.04 7.82
C PRO A 529 -5.67 14.02 9.35
N ARG A 530 -6.19 15.08 9.92
CA ARG A 530 -6.53 15.10 11.36
C ARG A 530 -7.74 14.23 11.64
N ASN A 531 -8.76 14.31 10.80
CA ASN A 531 -9.98 13.53 10.91
C ASN A 531 -10.32 12.86 9.58
N GLN A 532 -10.69 11.59 9.65
CA GLN A 532 -11.25 10.85 8.55
C GLN A 532 -12.47 10.08 9.04
N ALA A 533 -13.54 10.08 8.26
CA ALA A 533 -14.72 9.29 8.53
C ALA A 533 -15.18 8.64 7.23
N SER A 534 -15.55 7.38 7.28
CA SER A 534 -16.08 6.65 6.12
C SER A 534 -17.16 5.68 6.53
N ALA A 535 -18.10 5.45 5.64
CA ALA A 535 -19.13 4.44 5.82
C ALA A 535 -19.54 3.88 4.47
N TRP A 536 -19.68 2.58 4.38
CA TRP A 536 -20.22 1.86 3.23
C TRP A 536 -21.41 1.02 3.68
N LEU A 537 -22.57 1.23 3.04
CA LEU A 537 -23.79 0.48 3.30
C LEU A 537 -24.19 -0.28 2.04
N SER A 538 -24.42 -1.59 2.20
CA SER A 538 -24.90 -2.47 1.13
C SER A 538 -26.27 -3.03 1.47
N TYR A 539 -27.12 -3.11 0.47
CA TYR A 539 -28.45 -3.72 0.57
C TYR A 539 -28.62 -4.79 -0.50
N ASP A 540 -28.91 -6.03 -0.06
CA ASP A 540 -29.20 -7.15 -0.93
C ASP A 540 -30.71 -7.38 -0.99
N VAL A 541 -31.30 -7.28 -2.19
CA VAL A 541 -32.71 -7.62 -2.40
C VAL A 541 -32.83 -9.13 -2.53
N LYS A 542 -33.56 -9.77 -1.61
CA LYS A 542 -33.64 -11.24 -1.48
C LYS A 542 -34.98 -11.83 -1.88
N SER A 543 -35.95 -11.01 -2.31
CA SER A 543 -37.26 -11.48 -2.69
C SER A 543 -37.92 -10.54 -3.72
N GLY A 544 -38.93 -11.05 -4.44
CA GLY A 544 -39.66 -10.27 -5.42
C GLY A 544 -38.98 -10.18 -6.79
N PRO A 545 -39.46 -9.29 -7.68
CA PRO A 545 -38.95 -9.19 -9.04
C PRO A 545 -37.50 -8.66 -9.15
N LEU A 546 -36.98 -8.03 -8.10
CA LEU A 546 -35.63 -7.51 -8.05
C LEU A 546 -34.68 -8.41 -7.24
N ASP A 547 -35.08 -9.64 -6.90
CA ASP A 547 -34.22 -10.60 -6.22
C ASP A 547 -32.89 -10.79 -6.99
N GLY A 548 -31.79 -10.67 -6.30
CA GLY A 548 -30.44 -10.70 -6.88
C GLY A 548 -29.81 -9.31 -7.10
N LEU A 549 -30.56 -8.23 -6.86
CA LEU A 549 -30.05 -6.87 -6.93
C LEU A 549 -29.28 -6.53 -5.64
N THR A 550 -28.11 -5.95 -5.77
CA THR A 550 -27.31 -5.39 -4.66
C THR A 550 -27.09 -3.91 -4.90
N LEU A 551 -27.41 -3.09 -3.91
CA LEU A 551 -27.17 -1.64 -3.92
C LEU A 551 -26.16 -1.31 -2.84
N GLY A 552 -25.10 -0.58 -3.21
CA GLY A 552 -24.09 -0.11 -2.27
C GLY A 552 -23.89 1.39 -2.41
N SER A 553 -23.63 2.05 -1.30
CA SER A 553 -23.24 3.45 -1.27
C SER A 553 -22.26 3.72 -0.16
N GLY A 554 -21.27 4.55 -0.43
CA GLY A 554 -20.24 4.94 0.52
C GLY A 554 -20.03 6.43 0.56
N VAL A 555 -19.57 6.90 1.73
CA VAL A 555 -19.19 8.29 1.98
C VAL A 555 -17.81 8.29 2.62
N ARG A 556 -16.94 9.17 2.13
CA ARG A 556 -15.58 9.39 2.67
C ARG A 556 -15.40 10.87 2.95
N TYR A 557 -15.11 11.19 4.21
CA TYR A 557 -14.85 12.57 4.68
C TYR A 557 -13.43 12.69 5.18
N VAL A 558 -12.76 13.78 4.82
CA VAL A 558 -11.37 14.08 5.20
C VAL A 558 -11.22 15.55 5.53
N ASN A 559 -10.54 15.86 6.64
CA ASN A 559 -10.15 17.22 6.96
C ASN A 559 -8.78 17.29 7.65
N GLY A 560 -8.26 18.51 7.78
CA GLY A 560 -7.12 18.80 8.62
C GLY A 560 -5.77 18.38 8.04
N ILE A 561 -5.62 18.33 6.72
CA ILE A 561 -4.33 18.12 6.06
C ILE A 561 -3.62 19.46 5.93
N THR A 562 -2.35 19.52 6.34
CA THR A 562 -1.52 20.71 6.16
C THR A 562 -1.00 20.82 4.73
N SER A 563 -0.79 22.05 4.26
CA SER A 563 -0.27 22.32 2.90
C SER A 563 1.22 22.06 2.76
N ASP A 564 1.97 22.12 3.85
CA ASP A 564 3.44 22.04 3.85
C ASP A 564 3.98 21.74 5.24
N ARG A 565 5.29 21.49 5.33
CA ARG A 565 5.96 21.14 6.59
C ARG A 565 5.94 22.26 7.62
N LEU A 566 5.85 23.51 7.19
CA LEU A 566 5.76 24.67 8.09
C LEU A 566 4.33 24.97 8.53
N ASN A 567 3.36 24.18 8.07
CA ASN A 567 1.94 24.30 8.37
C ASN A 567 1.38 25.68 7.98
N THR A 568 1.81 26.23 6.87
CA THR A 568 1.43 27.57 6.40
C THR A 568 -0.07 27.68 6.21
N HIS A 569 -0.70 26.66 5.65
CA HIS A 569 -2.15 26.59 5.41
C HIS A 569 -2.70 25.21 5.76
N THR A 570 -4.00 25.16 5.98
CA THR A 570 -4.78 23.90 6.07
C THR A 570 -5.56 23.74 4.78
N LEU A 571 -5.47 22.57 4.14
CA LEU A 571 -6.22 22.28 2.93
C LEU A 571 -7.73 22.22 3.22
N PRO A 572 -8.59 22.61 2.26
CA PRO A 572 -10.03 22.47 2.41
C PRO A 572 -10.42 21.01 2.67
N SER A 573 -11.39 20.80 3.54
CA SER A 573 -12.01 19.48 3.73
C SER A 573 -12.72 19.03 2.48
N TYR A 574 -12.88 17.71 2.32
CA TYR A 574 -13.67 17.18 1.21
C TYR A 574 -14.49 15.96 1.64
N THR A 575 -15.61 15.78 0.94
CA THR A 575 -16.51 14.64 1.10
C THR A 575 -16.74 14.01 -0.27
N LEU A 576 -16.50 12.71 -0.38
CA LEU A 576 -16.72 11.94 -1.59
C LEU A 576 -17.83 10.93 -1.37
N VAL A 577 -18.66 10.72 -2.38
CA VAL A 577 -19.74 9.74 -2.38
C VAL A 577 -19.44 8.71 -3.47
N ASP A 578 -19.54 7.43 -3.12
CA ASP A 578 -19.35 6.31 -4.02
C ASP A 578 -20.64 5.48 -4.09
N MET A 579 -20.84 4.77 -5.19
CA MET A 579 -22.02 3.95 -5.42
C MET A 579 -21.64 2.66 -6.15
N ALA A 580 -22.34 1.57 -5.84
CA ALA A 580 -22.27 0.31 -6.56
C ALA A 580 -23.68 -0.24 -6.77
N ILE A 581 -23.94 -0.77 -7.96
CA ILE A 581 -25.17 -1.50 -8.29
C ILE A 581 -24.73 -2.83 -8.90
N GLY A 582 -25.16 -3.94 -8.32
CA GLY A 582 -24.89 -5.28 -8.81
C GLY A 582 -26.18 -6.04 -9.07
N TYR A 583 -26.18 -6.90 -10.08
CA TYR A 583 -27.31 -7.77 -10.38
C TYR A 583 -26.83 -9.17 -10.74
N ASP A 584 -27.34 -10.17 -10.02
CA ASP A 584 -27.12 -11.59 -10.30
C ASP A 584 -28.17 -12.06 -11.31
N LEU A 585 -27.76 -12.20 -12.58
CA LEU A 585 -28.63 -12.62 -13.68
C LEU A 585 -29.04 -14.10 -13.59
N SER A 586 -28.44 -14.89 -12.69
CA SER A 586 -28.91 -16.25 -12.38
C SER A 586 -30.36 -16.24 -11.91
N LYS A 587 -30.80 -15.18 -11.26
CA LYS A 587 -32.15 -15.01 -10.76
C LYS A 587 -33.21 -14.83 -11.88
N VAL A 588 -32.77 -14.47 -13.10
CA VAL A 588 -33.64 -14.36 -14.29
C VAL A 588 -33.31 -15.43 -15.33
N GLY A 589 -32.59 -16.49 -14.96
CA GLY A 589 -32.37 -17.67 -15.78
C GLY A 589 -31.06 -17.72 -16.56
N ILE A 590 -30.16 -16.74 -16.39
CA ILE A 590 -28.86 -16.75 -17.04
C ILE A 590 -27.81 -17.14 -15.98
N LYS A 591 -27.57 -18.44 -15.87
CA LYS A 591 -26.72 -19.03 -14.84
C LYS A 591 -25.28 -18.52 -14.92
N GLY A 592 -24.77 -18.09 -13.76
CA GLY A 592 -23.38 -17.67 -13.59
C GLY A 592 -23.05 -16.26 -14.06
N LEU A 593 -23.99 -15.58 -14.72
CA LEU A 593 -23.79 -14.23 -15.22
C LEU A 593 -24.18 -13.19 -14.18
N SER A 594 -23.34 -12.17 -14.00
CA SER A 594 -23.63 -11.01 -13.15
C SER A 594 -23.16 -9.73 -13.84
N ALA A 595 -23.79 -8.62 -13.50
CA ALA A 595 -23.43 -7.29 -13.98
C ALA A 595 -23.24 -6.35 -12.79
N GLN A 596 -22.35 -5.39 -12.93
CA GLN A 596 -22.05 -4.42 -11.87
C GLN A 596 -21.77 -3.05 -12.47
N LEU A 597 -22.24 -2.01 -11.79
CA LEU A 597 -21.91 -0.62 -12.08
C LEU A 597 -21.24 -0.04 -10.84
N ASN A 598 -20.04 0.52 -11.00
CA ASN A 598 -19.33 1.23 -9.95
C ASN A 598 -19.15 2.69 -10.33
N VAL A 599 -19.53 3.58 -9.43
CA VAL A 599 -19.33 5.02 -9.57
C VAL A 599 -18.56 5.52 -8.38
N ASN A 600 -17.33 5.95 -8.59
CA ASN A 600 -16.49 6.59 -7.58
C ASN A 600 -16.58 8.10 -7.76
N ASN A 601 -16.65 8.84 -6.64
CA ASN A 601 -16.86 10.27 -6.65
C ASN A 601 -18.12 10.65 -7.46
N LEU A 602 -19.27 10.16 -7.01
CA LEU A 602 -20.56 10.30 -7.69
C LEU A 602 -20.92 11.74 -8.01
N THR A 603 -20.61 12.68 -7.11
CA THR A 603 -20.92 14.10 -7.27
C THR A 603 -19.91 14.86 -8.12
N ASP A 604 -18.89 14.19 -8.62
CA ASP A 604 -17.80 14.77 -9.41
C ASP A 604 -17.12 15.95 -8.70
N LYS A 605 -16.83 15.76 -7.41
CA LYS A 605 -16.17 16.76 -6.59
C LYS A 605 -14.75 17.02 -7.10
N SER A 606 -14.44 18.29 -7.40
CA SER A 606 -13.07 18.72 -7.65
C SER A 606 -12.43 19.14 -6.32
N TYR A 607 -11.28 18.55 -6.01
CA TYR A 607 -10.63 18.76 -4.72
C TYR A 607 -9.13 18.52 -4.82
N ILE A 608 -8.39 19.01 -3.82
CA ILE A 608 -6.98 18.71 -3.64
C ILE A 608 -6.87 17.63 -2.56
N ALA A 609 -6.27 16.49 -2.92
CA ALA A 609 -6.15 15.35 -2.03
C ALA A 609 -5.09 15.56 -0.95
N ALA A 610 -3.94 16.12 -1.30
CA ALA A 610 -2.84 16.43 -0.40
C ALA A 610 -1.80 17.31 -1.12
N CYS A 611 -0.85 17.85 -0.35
CA CYS A 611 0.33 18.54 -0.86
C CYS A 611 1.58 17.99 -0.18
N ASN A 612 2.65 17.82 -0.95
CA ASN A 612 3.99 17.56 -0.41
C ASN A 612 4.57 18.86 0.18
N SER A 613 4.38 19.95 -0.55
CA SER A 613 4.83 21.29 -0.22
C SER A 613 3.93 22.29 -0.94
N LEU A 614 4.17 23.57 -0.77
CA LEU A 614 3.45 24.62 -1.51
C LEU A 614 3.74 24.57 -3.03
N SER A 615 4.76 23.84 -3.47
CA SER A 615 5.08 23.65 -4.87
C SER A 615 4.38 22.46 -5.52
N TYR A 616 3.92 21.50 -4.72
CA TYR A 616 3.38 20.23 -5.22
C TYR A 616 2.14 19.82 -4.44
N CYS A 617 1.00 20.18 -5.01
CA CYS A 617 -0.33 19.74 -4.57
C CYS A 617 -0.92 18.80 -5.62
N TYR A 618 -1.71 17.82 -5.18
CA TYR A 618 -2.22 16.76 -6.04
C TYR A 618 -3.74 16.86 -6.16
N PHE A 619 -4.22 16.97 -7.40
CA PHE A 619 -5.65 16.90 -7.67
C PHE A 619 -6.21 15.53 -7.29
N GLY A 620 -7.38 15.53 -6.64
CA GLY A 620 -8.15 14.33 -6.41
C GLY A 620 -8.74 13.76 -7.71
N ALA A 621 -9.08 12.47 -7.66
CA ALA A 621 -9.66 11.78 -8.79
C ALA A 621 -11.06 12.30 -9.12
N GLU A 622 -11.34 12.52 -10.39
CA GLU A 622 -12.65 12.82 -10.93
C GLU A 622 -13.60 11.63 -10.78
N ARG A 623 -14.88 11.84 -11.10
CA ARG A 623 -15.87 10.76 -11.15
C ARG A 623 -15.42 9.68 -12.13
N SER A 624 -15.40 8.44 -11.65
CA SER A 624 -15.17 7.25 -12.47
C SER A 624 -16.43 6.41 -12.49
N ILE A 625 -16.89 6.07 -13.70
CA ILE A 625 -18.07 5.22 -13.94
C ILE A 625 -17.59 4.00 -14.70
N VAL A 626 -17.75 2.81 -14.13
CA VAL A 626 -17.32 1.55 -14.74
C VAL A 626 -18.44 0.54 -14.68
N GLY A 627 -18.84 0.04 -15.84
CA GLY A 627 -19.74 -1.11 -15.97
C GLY A 627 -18.94 -2.39 -16.23
N SER A 628 -19.32 -3.48 -15.59
CA SER A 628 -18.69 -4.78 -15.78
C SER A 628 -19.71 -5.90 -15.88
N VAL A 629 -19.31 -6.96 -16.60
CA VAL A 629 -20.07 -8.20 -16.73
C VAL A 629 -19.12 -9.34 -16.39
N SER A 630 -19.55 -10.22 -15.50
CA SER A 630 -18.78 -11.40 -15.06
C SER A 630 -19.57 -12.67 -15.31
N TRP A 631 -18.89 -13.67 -15.84
CA TRP A 631 -19.44 -15.01 -15.98
C TRP A 631 -18.59 -15.99 -15.13
N LYS A 632 -19.26 -16.64 -14.17
CA LYS A 632 -18.67 -17.67 -13.29
C LYS A 632 -19.18 -19.03 -13.70
N PHE A 633 -18.27 -19.98 -13.83
CA PHE A 633 -18.56 -21.35 -14.26
C PHE A 633 -17.83 -22.40 -13.45
#